data_642e9827ce5d6e492b25c1a076925fcb
#
_entry.id   642e9827ce5d6e492b25c1a076925fcb
#
_cell.length_a   1.000
_cell.length_b   1.000
_cell.length_c   1.000
_cell.angle_alpha   90.00
_cell.angle_beta   90.00
_cell.angle_gamma   90.00
#
_symmetry.space_group_name_H-M   'P 1'
#
loop_
_entity.id
_entity.type
_entity.pdbx_description
1 polymer ?
#
loop_
_entity_poly.entity_id
_entity_poly.type
_entity_poly.pdbx_seq_one_letter_code
_entity_poly.pdbx_strand_id
1 'polypeptide(L)'
;MNNKHCPKTERVVLIIRFMRFTACLLTLLLLWPETSARADQVPAVQAKSAILLTADGQCLYEKDADERMLIASTTKLMTALVCLEQSSPNLMVTVKPSHCAVEGSSMGLKAGERYSVQELVTGLLLASGNDAALALADAVGGSEAGFVRLMNQKAKQLTLKHTHFANPHGLDAEMHYSTARDLARLMCACMENEAFCKISGRVTAEIHGAVYLNHNKLLTRYPGCIGGKTGYTRAAGRCLVTCCEKNDLRLVCVTLSDPDDWRDQSTLYDWAYAGFRWLMLRDVCRFEVPVISGSREMLTVQPPENARVLIPTGDEVKIRAELPQFVFAPVKQLDAAGRVSILLHDRKLAICPLYYTQGAEMAYPVFQPAAAEKGNPWPNESKSSYRKPA
;
A
#
# COMPACT_ATOMS: atom_id res chain seq x y z
N MET A 1 39.75 -57.83 -54.45
CA MET A 1 40.39 -56.65 -53.77
C MET A 1 39.34 -55.69 -53.36
N ASN A 2 39.07 -55.67 -52.02
CA ASN A 2 37.99 -54.95 -51.38
C ASN A 2 38.40 -53.50 -51.05
N ASN A 3 37.71 -52.51 -51.58
CA ASN A 3 37.82 -51.11 -51.12
C ASN A 3 36.71 -50.77 -50.20
N LYS A 4 37.02 -50.68 -48.89
CA LYS A 4 36.12 -50.21 -47.85
C LYS A 4 36.07 -48.67 -47.90
N HIS A 5 34.94 -48.09 -48.28
CA HIS A 5 34.65 -46.65 -48.12
C HIS A 5 34.47 -46.29 -46.70
N CYS A 6 35.15 -45.26 -46.25
CA CYS A 6 35.19 -44.76 -44.88
C CYS A 6 34.02 -43.81 -44.62
N PRO A 7 33.14 -44.00 -43.50
CA PRO A 7 31.97 -43.19 -43.28
C PRO A 7 32.23 -41.95 -42.41
N LYS A 8 33.40 -41.29 -42.57
CA LYS A 8 33.75 -40.10 -41.75
C LYS A 8 33.13 -38.76 -42.23
N THR A 9 32.79 -38.67 -43.51
CA THR A 9 32.34 -37.41 -44.14
C THR A 9 30.86 -37.10 -43.82
N GLU A 10 30.00 -38.09 -43.69
CA GLU A 10 28.57 -37.87 -43.38
C GLU A 10 28.32 -37.42 -41.93
N ARG A 11 29.12 -37.91 -40.97
CA ARG A 11 29.01 -37.46 -39.57
C ARG A 11 29.40 -36.00 -39.34
N VAL A 12 30.39 -35.50 -40.09
CA VAL A 12 30.83 -34.10 -39.96
C VAL A 12 29.77 -33.14 -40.54
N VAL A 13 29.15 -33.50 -41.67
CA VAL A 13 28.07 -32.67 -42.26
C VAL A 13 26.83 -32.63 -41.40
N LEU A 14 26.48 -33.74 -40.70
CA LEU A 14 25.34 -33.78 -39.77
C LEU A 14 25.60 -32.93 -38.53
N ILE A 15 26.78 -32.98 -37.94
CA ILE A 15 27.16 -32.16 -36.76
C ILE A 15 27.18 -30.67 -37.12
N ILE A 16 27.68 -30.26 -38.28
CA ILE A 16 27.68 -28.87 -38.74
C ILE A 16 26.26 -28.38 -39.02
N ARG A 17 25.35 -29.20 -39.54
CA ARG A 17 23.92 -28.86 -39.68
C ARG A 17 23.22 -28.73 -38.34
N PHE A 18 23.52 -29.60 -37.38
CA PHE A 18 22.92 -29.52 -36.04
C PHE A 18 23.44 -28.29 -35.26
N MET A 19 24.73 -27.96 -35.34
CA MET A 19 25.29 -26.74 -34.73
C MET A 19 24.77 -25.45 -35.37
N ARG A 20 24.49 -25.43 -36.69
CA ARG A 20 23.86 -24.28 -37.34
C ARG A 20 22.39 -24.11 -36.96
N PHE A 21 21.65 -25.21 -36.74
CA PHE A 21 20.26 -25.18 -36.31
C PHE A 21 20.15 -24.74 -34.86
N THR A 22 21.01 -25.21 -33.95
CA THR A 22 21.06 -24.77 -32.54
C THR A 22 21.56 -23.32 -32.42
N ALA A 23 22.51 -22.88 -33.22
CA ALA A 23 22.95 -21.48 -33.26
C ALA A 23 21.82 -20.53 -33.74
N CYS A 24 21.05 -20.92 -34.79
CA CYS A 24 19.88 -20.15 -35.23
C CYS A 24 18.74 -20.14 -34.21
N LEU A 25 18.51 -21.24 -33.45
CA LEU A 25 17.51 -21.28 -32.40
C LEU A 25 17.91 -20.43 -31.17
N LEU A 26 19.23 -20.44 -30.82
CA LEU A 26 19.74 -19.57 -29.76
C LEU A 26 19.71 -18.09 -30.15
N THR A 27 19.98 -17.73 -31.41
CA THR A 27 19.87 -16.34 -31.88
C THR A 27 18.44 -15.89 -32.03
N LEU A 28 17.46 -16.78 -32.32
CA LEU A 28 16.04 -16.44 -32.28
C LEU A 28 15.52 -16.24 -30.83
N LEU A 29 16.05 -16.96 -29.84
CA LEU A 29 15.73 -16.75 -28.40
C LEU A 29 16.37 -15.46 -27.86
N LEU A 30 17.49 -14.99 -28.42
CA LEU A 30 18.13 -13.72 -28.05
C LEU A 30 17.50 -12.50 -28.76
N LEU A 31 16.64 -12.73 -29.77
CA LEU A 31 15.89 -11.68 -30.49
C LEU A 31 14.41 -11.57 -30.03
N TRP A 32 14.01 -12.27 -28.94
CA TRP A 32 12.77 -11.91 -28.28
C TRP A 32 13.01 -10.52 -27.70
N PRO A 33 12.32 -9.48 -28.17
CA PRO A 33 12.42 -8.21 -27.50
C PRO A 33 11.88 -8.49 -26.09
N GLU A 34 12.74 -8.43 -25.08
CA GLU A 34 12.27 -8.09 -23.76
C GLU A 34 11.59 -6.73 -23.95
N THR A 35 10.28 -6.76 -24.12
CA THR A 35 9.45 -5.59 -23.90
C THR A 35 9.48 -5.35 -22.40
N SER A 36 10.66 -4.95 -21.90
CA SER A 36 10.71 -4.18 -20.68
C SER A 36 9.89 -2.95 -21.00
N ALA A 37 8.65 -2.94 -20.55
CA ALA A 37 7.83 -1.75 -20.54
C ALA A 37 8.66 -0.72 -19.77
N ARG A 38 9.31 0.19 -20.52
CA ARG A 38 10.08 1.27 -19.93
C ARG A 38 9.08 2.08 -19.13
N ALA A 39 9.37 2.29 -17.85
CA ALA A 39 8.65 3.24 -17.01
C ALA A 39 8.54 4.63 -17.66
N ASP A 40 9.32 4.88 -18.69
CA ASP A 40 9.40 6.14 -19.43
C ASP A 40 8.15 6.49 -20.25
N GLN A 41 7.28 5.53 -20.60
CA GLN A 41 6.03 5.85 -21.29
C GLN A 41 4.84 5.74 -20.34
N VAL A 42 4.53 6.86 -19.71
CA VAL A 42 3.33 7.00 -18.87
C VAL A 42 2.09 6.76 -19.74
N PRO A 43 1.18 5.83 -19.40
CA PRO A 43 0.02 5.53 -20.21
C PRO A 43 -0.91 6.73 -20.36
N ALA A 44 -1.44 6.92 -21.56
CA ALA A 44 -2.56 7.83 -21.77
C ALA A 44 -3.88 7.11 -21.47
N VAL A 45 -4.71 7.68 -20.59
CA VAL A 45 -6.04 7.17 -20.25
C VAL A 45 -7.14 8.11 -20.75
N GLN A 46 -8.31 7.55 -21.07
CA GLN A 46 -9.47 8.30 -21.52
C GLN A 46 -10.25 8.96 -20.37
N ALA A 47 -10.05 8.48 -19.15
CA ALA A 47 -10.64 9.05 -17.95
C ALA A 47 -10.44 10.57 -17.90
N LYS A 48 -11.46 11.32 -17.48
CA LYS A 48 -11.35 12.75 -17.24
C LYS A 48 -10.43 13.04 -16.04
N SER A 49 -10.58 12.27 -14.97
CA SER A 49 -9.70 12.31 -13.81
C SER A 49 -9.28 10.89 -13.43
N ALA A 50 -8.00 10.71 -13.11
CA ALA A 50 -7.47 9.40 -12.73
C ALA A 50 -6.30 9.50 -11.75
N ILE A 51 -6.11 8.43 -10.96
CA ILE A 51 -4.95 8.29 -10.07
C ILE A 51 -4.59 6.82 -9.89
N LEU A 52 -3.30 6.54 -9.72
CA LEU A 52 -2.78 5.26 -9.26
C LEU A 52 -1.88 5.50 -8.04
N LEU A 53 -2.28 4.95 -6.90
CA LEU A 53 -1.52 5.01 -5.65
C LEU A 53 -1.04 3.61 -5.23
N THR A 54 0.09 3.55 -4.53
CA THR A 54 0.40 2.40 -3.68
C THR A 54 -0.47 2.42 -2.41
N ALA A 55 -0.60 1.27 -1.73
CA ALA A 55 -1.39 1.19 -0.50
C ALA A 55 -0.90 2.12 0.62
N ASP A 56 0.41 2.44 0.65
CA ASP A 56 1.04 3.38 1.58
C ASP A 56 0.97 4.85 1.11
N GLY A 57 0.27 5.11 -0.01
CA GLY A 57 -0.08 6.46 -0.48
C GLY A 57 0.92 7.11 -1.43
N GLN A 58 1.96 6.38 -1.91
CA GLN A 58 2.85 6.91 -2.95
C GLN A 58 2.08 7.03 -4.27
N CYS A 59 2.09 8.23 -4.89
CA CYS A 59 1.46 8.47 -6.18
C CYS A 59 2.39 8.03 -7.31
N LEU A 60 1.92 7.09 -8.16
CA LEU A 60 2.65 6.63 -9.34
C LEU A 60 2.16 7.30 -10.62
N TYR A 61 0.86 7.57 -10.70
CA TYR A 61 0.21 8.22 -11.82
C TYR A 61 -0.90 9.16 -11.34
N GLU A 62 -1.07 10.30 -11.99
CA GLU A 62 -2.19 11.19 -11.76
C GLU A 62 -2.55 11.99 -13.02
N LYS A 63 -3.84 12.24 -13.20
CA LYS A 63 -4.42 13.09 -14.22
C LYS A 63 -5.61 13.82 -13.61
N ASP A 64 -5.54 15.13 -13.45
CA ASP A 64 -6.58 15.96 -12.85
C ASP A 64 -7.16 15.38 -11.55
N ALA A 65 -6.27 14.74 -10.74
CA ALA A 65 -6.66 13.88 -9.62
C ALA A 65 -7.34 14.64 -8.47
N ASP A 66 -7.24 15.95 -8.41
CA ASP A 66 -7.85 16.81 -7.39
C ASP A 66 -9.09 17.56 -7.91
N GLU A 67 -9.52 17.33 -9.15
CA GLU A 67 -10.77 17.89 -9.69
C GLU A 67 -11.98 17.29 -8.96
N ARG A 68 -12.88 18.15 -8.45
CA ARG A 68 -14.14 17.72 -7.83
C ARG A 68 -15.11 17.24 -8.89
N MET A 69 -15.57 16.02 -8.73
CA MET A 69 -16.45 15.36 -9.68
C MET A 69 -17.60 14.66 -8.99
N LEU A 70 -18.68 14.41 -9.72
CA LEU A 70 -19.71 13.46 -9.34
C LEU A 70 -19.11 12.05 -9.38
N ILE A 71 -19.42 11.26 -8.37
CA ILE A 71 -18.74 9.98 -8.13
C ILE A 71 -19.67 8.77 -8.18
N ALA A 72 -20.96 9.02 -8.42
CA ALA A 72 -21.98 7.97 -8.49
C ALA A 72 -21.86 6.96 -7.33
N SER A 73 -22.14 5.68 -7.60
CA SER A 73 -22.11 4.61 -6.58
C SER A 73 -20.73 4.26 -6.00
N THR A 74 -19.63 4.94 -6.40
CA THR A 74 -18.37 4.81 -5.64
C THR A 74 -18.48 5.38 -4.22
N THR A 75 -19.49 6.24 -3.98
CA THR A 75 -19.97 6.68 -2.66
C THR A 75 -20.13 5.53 -1.67
N LYS A 76 -20.58 4.37 -2.14
CA LYS A 76 -20.86 3.19 -1.32
C LYS A 76 -19.62 2.57 -0.65
N LEU A 77 -18.41 2.97 -1.07
CA LEU A 77 -17.18 2.67 -0.33
C LEU A 77 -17.23 3.29 1.07
N MET A 78 -17.59 4.57 1.17
CA MET A 78 -17.75 5.27 2.45
C MET A 78 -18.90 4.68 3.26
N THR A 79 -20.02 4.39 2.61
CA THR A 79 -21.18 3.78 3.28
C THR A 79 -20.82 2.44 3.89
N ALA A 80 -20.15 1.56 3.14
CA ALA A 80 -19.71 0.26 3.63
C ALA A 80 -18.71 0.42 4.80
N LEU A 81 -17.70 1.29 4.66
CA LEU A 81 -16.68 1.50 5.68
C LEU A 81 -17.30 1.98 7.00
N VAL A 82 -18.17 3.00 6.96
CA VAL A 82 -18.84 3.54 8.15
C VAL A 82 -19.70 2.46 8.82
N CYS A 83 -20.47 1.67 8.04
CA CYS A 83 -21.28 0.60 8.62
C CYS A 83 -20.45 -0.48 9.30
N LEU A 84 -19.35 -0.92 8.67
CA LEU A 84 -18.49 -1.96 9.22
C LEU A 84 -17.70 -1.50 10.44
N GLU A 85 -17.43 -0.20 10.58
CA GLU A 85 -16.74 0.35 11.75
C GLU A 85 -17.69 0.70 12.91
N GLN A 86 -18.92 1.12 12.61
CA GLN A 86 -19.84 1.69 13.62
C GLN A 86 -20.88 0.69 14.13
N SER A 87 -20.98 -0.51 13.53
CA SER A 87 -22.00 -1.47 13.92
C SER A 87 -21.48 -2.91 13.93
N SER A 88 -22.20 -3.78 14.68
CA SER A 88 -21.94 -5.23 14.60
C SER A 88 -22.37 -5.78 13.22
N PRO A 89 -21.57 -6.63 12.59
CA PRO A 89 -21.95 -7.28 11.32
C PRO A 89 -23.24 -8.10 11.46
N ASN A 90 -23.56 -8.60 12.64
CA ASN A 90 -24.75 -9.41 12.95
C ASN A 90 -25.97 -8.57 13.41
N LEU A 91 -25.87 -7.25 13.47
CA LEU A 91 -27.01 -6.38 13.80
C LEU A 91 -28.10 -6.59 12.74
N MET A 92 -29.30 -6.99 13.20
CA MET A 92 -30.45 -7.23 12.32
C MET A 92 -31.21 -5.95 12.04
N VAL A 93 -31.38 -5.67 10.76
CA VAL A 93 -32.08 -4.48 10.24
C VAL A 93 -33.40 -4.93 9.63
N THR A 94 -34.51 -4.31 10.04
CA THR A 94 -35.82 -4.52 9.42
C THR A 94 -36.01 -3.51 8.30
N VAL A 95 -36.28 -3.98 7.10
CA VAL A 95 -36.50 -3.15 5.90
C VAL A 95 -37.79 -2.37 6.04
N LYS A 96 -37.76 -1.06 5.87
CA LYS A 96 -38.92 -0.17 5.85
C LYS A 96 -39.41 0.09 4.42
N PRO A 97 -40.69 0.43 4.20
CA PRO A 97 -41.17 0.82 2.87
C PRO A 97 -40.36 1.95 2.22
N SER A 98 -39.88 2.92 3.01
CA SER A 98 -39.05 4.04 2.55
C SER A 98 -37.71 3.59 1.98
N HIS A 99 -37.15 2.47 2.43
CA HIS A 99 -35.89 1.95 1.89
C HIS A 99 -36.06 1.41 0.46
N CYS A 100 -37.26 0.90 0.14
CA CYS A 100 -37.57 0.30 -1.18
C CYS A 100 -37.99 1.35 -2.22
N ALA A 101 -38.21 2.61 -1.83
CA ALA A 101 -38.74 3.68 -2.69
C ALA A 101 -37.62 4.48 -3.41
N VAL A 102 -36.38 4.01 -3.42
CA VAL A 102 -35.24 4.67 -4.05
C VAL A 102 -35.04 4.17 -5.48
N GLU A 103 -34.70 5.08 -6.39
CA GLU A 103 -34.41 4.76 -7.80
C GLU A 103 -33.00 4.15 -7.98
N GLY A 104 -32.75 3.58 -9.15
CA GLY A 104 -31.45 3.06 -9.57
C GLY A 104 -31.21 1.60 -9.17
N SER A 105 -29.96 1.26 -8.91
CA SER A 105 -29.58 -0.13 -8.57
C SER A 105 -30.16 -0.56 -7.23
N SER A 106 -30.69 -1.76 -7.16
CA SER A 106 -31.31 -2.34 -5.95
C SER A 106 -30.84 -3.77 -5.73
N MET A 107 -30.78 -4.21 -4.48
CA MET A 107 -30.68 -5.63 -4.17
C MET A 107 -32.05 -6.32 -4.04
N GLY A 108 -33.14 -5.57 -4.26
CA GLY A 108 -34.51 -6.10 -4.29
C GLY A 108 -35.11 -6.31 -2.91
N LEU A 109 -34.79 -5.48 -1.92
CA LEU A 109 -35.34 -5.54 -0.56
C LEU A 109 -36.86 -5.34 -0.56
N LYS A 110 -37.57 -6.08 0.30
CA LYS A 110 -39.00 -5.93 0.51
C LYS A 110 -39.27 -5.46 1.96
N ALA A 111 -40.23 -4.58 2.11
CA ALA A 111 -40.64 -4.09 3.40
C ALA A 111 -41.04 -5.24 4.34
N GLY A 112 -40.56 -5.19 5.58
CA GLY A 112 -40.79 -6.23 6.60
C GLY A 112 -39.71 -7.34 6.63
N GLU A 113 -38.93 -7.50 5.57
CA GLU A 113 -37.79 -8.45 5.59
C GLU A 113 -36.72 -7.99 6.56
N ARG A 114 -35.92 -8.95 7.01
CA ARG A 114 -34.81 -8.69 7.96
C ARG A 114 -33.50 -9.21 7.40
N TYR A 115 -32.50 -8.36 7.42
CA TYR A 115 -31.13 -8.67 6.99
C TYR A 115 -30.14 -8.25 8.05
N SER A 116 -29.04 -8.96 8.17
CA SER A 116 -27.90 -8.48 8.95
C SER A 116 -27.19 -7.31 8.23
N VAL A 117 -26.45 -6.49 9.00
CA VAL A 117 -25.60 -5.44 8.41
C VAL A 117 -24.63 -6.04 7.39
N GLN A 118 -24.05 -7.20 7.67
CA GLN A 118 -23.12 -7.89 6.74
C GLN A 118 -23.80 -8.24 5.41
N GLU A 119 -25.02 -8.75 5.42
CA GLU A 119 -25.79 -9.07 4.22
C GLU A 119 -26.13 -7.80 3.43
N LEU A 120 -26.56 -6.75 4.12
CA LEU A 120 -26.84 -5.45 3.46
C LEU A 120 -25.57 -4.84 2.86
N VAL A 121 -24.42 -4.87 3.56
CA VAL A 121 -23.14 -4.39 3.02
C VAL A 121 -22.72 -5.24 1.81
N THR A 122 -23.00 -6.55 1.84
CA THR A 122 -22.74 -7.42 0.69
C THR A 122 -23.56 -7.01 -0.51
N GLY A 123 -24.89 -6.82 -0.38
CA GLY A 123 -25.75 -6.35 -1.45
C GLY A 123 -25.42 -4.93 -1.92
N LEU A 124 -25.04 -4.05 -0.99
CA LEU A 124 -24.54 -2.70 -1.25
C LEU A 124 -23.32 -2.70 -2.20
N LEU A 125 -22.34 -3.55 -1.92
CA LEU A 125 -21.08 -3.58 -2.70
C LEU A 125 -21.20 -4.36 -4.00
N LEU A 126 -21.85 -5.53 -4.00
CA LEU A 126 -21.97 -6.38 -5.18
C LEU A 126 -23.02 -5.87 -6.16
N ALA A 127 -24.28 -5.78 -5.73
CA ALA A 127 -25.39 -5.34 -6.55
C ALA A 127 -25.53 -3.82 -6.63
N SER A 128 -24.70 -3.08 -5.89
CA SER A 128 -24.80 -1.63 -5.82
C SER A 128 -26.14 -1.10 -5.27
N GLY A 129 -26.78 -1.88 -4.34
CA GLY A 129 -28.14 -1.61 -3.84
C GLY A 129 -28.28 -0.23 -3.19
N ASN A 130 -29.12 0.63 -3.74
CA ASN A 130 -29.49 1.90 -3.13
C ASN A 130 -30.45 1.69 -1.94
N ASP A 131 -31.32 0.71 -2.05
CA ASP A 131 -32.19 0.21 -0.98
C ASP A 131 -31.39 -0.27 0.23
N ALA A 132 -30.33 -1.05 0.00
CA ALA A 132 -29.40 -1.45 1.05
C ALA A 132 -28.68 -0.25 1.70
N ALA A 133 -28.29 0.74 0.89
CA ALA A 133 -27.67 1.96 1.41
C ALA A 133 -28.59 2.72 2.37
N LEU A 134 -29.87 2.87 2.01
CA LEU A 134 -30.87 3.54 2.89
C LEU A 134 -31.16 2.74 4.15
N ALA A 135 -31.32 1.40 4.03
CA ALA A 135 -31.54 0.54 5.19
C ALA A 135 -30.37 0.60 6.21
N LEU A 136 -29.14 0.57 5.68
CA LEU A 136 -27.93 0.72 6.49
C LEU A 136 -27.83 2.11 7.14
N ALA A 137 -28.12 3.17 6.37
CA ALA A 137 -28.06 4.54 6.85
C ALA A 137 -29.07 4.76 8.01
N ASP A 138 -30.27 4.24 7.89
CA ASP A 138 -31.27 4.32 8.94
C ASP A 138 -30.86 3.51 10.19
N ALA A 139 -30.35 2.29 10.01
CA ALA A 139 -29.95 1.43 11.11
C ALA A 139 -28.73 1.94 11.90
N VAL A 140 -27.73 2.51 11.20
CA VAL A 140 -26.45 2.92 11.81
C VAL A 140 -26.46 4.39 12.20
N GLY A 141 -27.10 5.24 11.39
CA GLY A 141 -27.16 6.69 11.61
C GLY A 141 -28.43 7.17 12.30
N GLY A 142 -29.41 6.28 12.55
CA GLY A 142 -30.74 6.62 13.05
C GLY A 142 -31.63 7.36 12.04
N SER A 143 -31.04 7.82 10.94
CA SER A 143 -31.69 8.44 9.79
C SER A 143 -30.68 8.62 8.67
N GLU A 144 -31.12 8.85 7.44
CA GLU A 144 -30.23 9.19 6.31
C GLU A 144 -29.36 10.41 6.65
N ALA A 145 -29.97 11.50 7.14
CA ALA A 145 -29.23 12.70 7.54
C ALA A 145 -28.22 12.46 8.68
N GLY A 146 -28.56 11.59 9.62
CA GLY A 146 -27.65 11.15 10.68
C GLY A 146 -26.44 10.40 10.12
N PHE A 147 -26.68 9.50 9.19
CA PHE A 147 -25.65 8.72 8.54
C PHE A 147 -24.74 9.58 7.65
N VAL A 148 -25.29 10.51 6.89
CA VAL A 148 -24.52 11.47 6.08
C VAL A 148 -23.56 12.28 6.96
N ARG A 149 -23.97 12.65 8.19
CA ARG A 149 -23.05 13.29 9.15
C ARG A 149 -21.87 12.37 9.51
N LEU A 150 -22.12 11.06 9.75
CA LEU A 150 -21.07 10.08 10.02
C LEU A 150 -20.11 9.92 8.81
N MET A 151 -20.65 9.87 7.58
CA MET A 151 -19.84 9.82 6.36
C MET A 151 -18.91 11.03 6.25
N ASN A 152 -19.41 12.23 6.45
CA ASN A 152 -18.60 13.46 6.37
C ASN A 152 -17.63 13.60 7.57
N GLN A 153 -17.96 13.06 8.73
CA GLN A 153 -17.03 12.95 9.86
C GLN A 153 -15.88 11.99 9.51
N LYS A 154 -16.17 10.83 8.93
CA LYS A 154 -15.15 9.87 8.49
C LYS A 154 -14.30 10.46 7.37
N ALA A 155 -14.87 11.20 6.43
CA ALA A 155 -14.11 11.91 5.40
C ALA A 155 -13.07 12.88 6.00
N LYS A 156 -13.43 13.62 7.05
CA LYS A 156 -12.50 14.50 7.79
C LYS A 156 -11.39 13.69 8.48
N GLN A 157 -11.74 12.58 9.14
CA GLN A 157 -10.75 11.70 9.80
C GLN A 157 -9.71 11.15 8.80
N LEU A 158 -10.17 10.77 7.60
CA LEU A 158 -9.33 10.29 6.51
C LEU A 158 -8.63 11.43 5.74
N THR A 159 -8.84 12.68 6.14
CA THR A 159 -8.25 13.86 5.48
C THR A 159 -8.63 13.96 3.99
N LEU A 160 -9.89 13.62 3.64
CA LEU A 160 -10.43 13.76 2.30
C LEU A 160 -10.85 15.22 2.09
N LYS A 161 -9.91 16.05 1.63
CA LYS A 161 -10.03 17.51 1.63
C LYS A 161 -11.04 18.06 0.62
N HIS A 162 -11.31 17.30 -0.43
CA HIS A 162 -12.16 17.72 -1.54
C HIS A 162 -13.35 16.78 -1.72
N THR A 163 -13.88 16.26 -0.59
CA THR A 163 -14.98 15.30 -0.56
C THR A 163 -16.11 15.81 0.33
N HIS A 164 -17.33 15.69 -0.15
CA HIS A 164 -18.55 15.90 0.61
C HIS A 164 -19.64 14.94 0.16
N PHE A 165 -20.28 14.26 1.09
CA PHE A 165 -21.37 13.34 0.87
C PHE A 165 -22.69 14.00 1.24
N ALA A 166 -23.70 13.92 0.35
CA ALA A 166 -25.05 14.40 0.57
C ALA A 166 -26.05 13.25 0.76
N ASN A 167 -25.69 12.01 0.36
CA ASN A 167 -26.51 10.82 0.51
C ASN A 167 -25.63 9.56 0.61
N PRO A 168 -26.18 8.39 1.06
CA PRO A 168 -25.39 7.17 1.25
C PRO A 168 -25.25 6.30 0.00
N HIS A 169 -25.92 6.61 -1.11
CA HIS A 169 -26.01 5.74 -2.29
C HIS A 169 -25.28 6.27 -3.52
N GLY A 170 -25.07 7.59 -3.62
CA GLY A 170 -24.33 8.21 -4.72
C GLY A 170 -25.19 8.65 -5.91
N LEU A 171 -26.49 8.82 -5.74
CA LEU A 171 -27.29 9.55 -6.71
C LEU A 171 -26.86 11.02 -6.73
N ASP A 172 -26.91 11.64 -7.89
CA ASP A 172 -26.46 13.01 -8.10
C ASP A 172 -27.27 13.98 -7.20
N ALA A 173 -26.55 14.81 -6.46
CA ALA A 173 -27.15 15.81 -5.58
C ALA A 173 -26.22 17.03 -5.48
N GLU A 174 -26.81 18.18 -5.18
CA GLU A 174 -26.03 19.35 -4.85
C GLU A 174 -25.08 19.03 -3.68
N MET A 175 -23.85 19.49 -3.76
CA MET A 175 -22.81 19.23 -2.75
C MET A 175 -22.46 17.74 -2.57
N HIS A 176 -22.72 16.85 -3.53
CA HIS A 176 -22.26 15.47 -3.52
C HIS A 176 -21.10 15.27 -4.50
N TYR A 177 -19.88 15.29 -4.01
CA TYR A 177 -18.68 15.22 -4.84
C TYR A 177 -17.50 14.61 -4.10
N SER A 178 -16.52 14.14 -4.87
CA SER A 178 -15.17 13.77 -4.40
C SER A 178 -14.16 14.02 -5.51
N THR A 179 -12.93 13.57 -5.30
CA THR A 179 -11.84 13.60 -6.29
C THR A 179 -11.25 12.19 -6.45
N ALA A 180 -10.54 11.94 -7.54
CA ALA A 180 -9.87 10.66 -7.72
C ALA A 180 -8.88 10.37 -6.57
N ARG A 181 -8.14 11.40 -6.11
CA ARG A 181 -7.21 11.27 -5.00
C ARG A 181 -7.89 10.92 -3.68
N ASP A 182 -8.98 11.59 -3.36
CA ASP A 182 -9.69 11.32 -2.11
C ASP A 182 -10.36 9.94 -2.13
N LEU A 183 -10.92 9.52 -3.27
CA LEU A 183 -11.46 8.17 -3.43
C LEU A 183 -10.38 7.08 -3.34
N ALA A 184 -9.18 7.33 -3.85
CA ALA A 184 -8.06 6.40 -3.70
C ALA A 184 -7.65 6.25 -2.22
N ARG A 185 -7.57 7.34 -1.47
CA ARG A 185 -7.32 7.31 -0.01
C ARG A 185 -8.43 6.58 0.74
N LEU A 186 -9.68 6.83 0.36
CA LEU A 186 -10.83 6.10 0.91
C LEU A 186 -10.70 4.61 0.65
N MET A 187 -10.34 4.21 -0.58
CA MET A 187 -10.16 2.80 -0.91
C MET A 187 -9.00 2.17 -0.15
N CYS A 188 -7.88 2.87 0.05
CA CYS A 188 -6.80 2.40 0.91
C CYS A 188 -7.33 2.10 2.33
N ALA A 189 -8.09 3.02 2.93
CA ALA A 189 -8.68 2.81 4.24
C ALA A 189 -9.70 1.65 4.26
N CYS A 190 -10.50 1.51 3.21
CA CYS A 190 -11.40 0.35 3.07
C CYS A 190 -10.63 -0.98 3.05
N MET A 191 -9.48 -1.02 2.37
CA MET A 191 -8.65 -2.22 2.26
C MET A 191 -7.87 -2.57 3.53
N GLU A 192 -7.85 -1.71 4.54
CA GLU A 192 -7.38 -2.03 5.89
C GLU A 192 -8.45 -2.77 6.72
N ASN A 193 -9.72 -2.70 6.30
CA ASN A 193 -10.82 -3.40 6.97
C ASN A 193 -11.01 -4.82 6.38
N GLU A 194 -10.71 -5.83 7.19
CA GLU A 194 -10.76 -7.24 6.77
C GLU A 194 -12.15 -7.67 6.28
N ALA A 195 -13.23 -7.21 6.92
CA ALA A 195 -14.59 -7.52 6.51
C ALA A 195 -14.93 -6.89 5.15
N PHE A 196 -14.49 -5.65 4.93
CA PHE A 196 -14.62 -5.00 3.62
C PHE A 196 -13.89 -5.78 2.53
N CYS A 197 -12.62 -6.16 2.76
CA CYS A 197 -11.82 -6.94 1.81
C CYS A 197 -12.52 -8.23 1.42
N LYS A 198 -13.01 -9.00 2.42
CA LYS A 198 -13.73 -10.27 2.20
C LYS A 198 -15.00 -10.10 1.37
N ILE A 199 -15.70 -8.97 1.51
CA ILE A 199 -16.94 -8.71 0.77
C ILE A 199 -16.64 -8.18 -0.63
N SER A 200 -15.82 -7.12 -0.74
CA SER A 200 -15.58 -6.42 -2.01
C SER A 200 -14.85 -7.29 -3.05
N GLY A 201 -14.07 -8.28 -2.60
CA GLY A 201 -13.35 -9.23 -3.45
C GLY A 201 -14.20 -10.41 -3.94
N ARG A 202 -15.46 -10.57 -3.50
CA ARG A 202 -16.33 -11.64 -3.97
C ARG A 202 -16.84 -11.36 -5.38
N VAL A 203 -16.80 -12.36 -6.24
CA VAL A 203 -17.44 -12.31 -7.57
C VAL A 203 -18.96 -12.46 -7.44
N THR A 204 -19.42 -13.35 -6.55
CA THR A 204 -20.83 -13.59 -6.26
C THR A 204 -21.05 -13.79 -4.77
N ALA A 205 -22.29 -13.56 -4.33
CA ALA A 205 -22.75 -13.93 -3.00
C ALA A 205 -24.20 -14.38 -3.05
N GLU A 206 -24.57 -15.38 -2.27
CA GLU A 206 -25.95 -15.81 -2.06
C GLU A 206 -26.45 -15.25 -0.72
N ILE A 207 -27.61 -14.58 -0.73
CA ILE A 207 -28.28 -14.03 0.45
C ILE A 207 -29.75 -14.38 0.33
N HIS A 208 -30.31 -15.12 1.29
CA HIS A 208 -31.71 -15.57 1.35
C HIS A 208 -32.18 -16.25 0.03
N GLY A 209 -31.30 -17.05 -0.60
CA GLY A 209 -31.59 -17.75 -1.86
C GLY A 209 -31.46 -16.90 -3.13
N ALA A 210 -31.18 -15.60 -3.01
CA ALA A 210 -30.88 -14.74 -4.13
C ALA A 210 -29.36 -14.63 -4.37
N VAL A 211 -28.92 -14.76 -5.65
CA VAL A 211 -27.52 -14.65 -6.04
C VAL A 211 -27.24 -13.24 -6.56
N TYR A 212 -26.28 -12.56 -5.94
CA TYR A 212 -25.81 -11.23 -6.31
C TYR A 212 -24.46 -11.33 -7.01
N LEU A 213 -24.35 -10.68 -8.18
CA LEU A 213 -23.12 -10.62 -8.96
C LEU A 213 -22.42 -9.28 -8.71
N ASN A 214 -21.11 -9.34 -8.45
CA ASN A 214 -20.31 -8.11 -8.33
C ASN A 214 -20.17 -7.43 -9.70
N HIS A 215 -20.49 -6.15 -9.73
CA HIS A 215 -20.37 -5.35 -10.96
C HIS A 215 -18.92 -5.04 -11.36
N ASN A 216 -17.95 -5.25 -10.45
CA ASN A 216 -16.53 -5.08 -10.75
C ASN A 216 -16.01 -6.25 -11.61
N LYS A 217 -15.97 -6.05 -12.92
CA LYS A 217 -15.51 -7.07 -13.87
C LYS A 217 -14.00 -7.36 -13.77
N LEU A 218 -13.19 -6.47 -13.19
CA LEU A 218 -11.75 -6.72 -13.02
C LEU A 218 -11.47 -7.89 -12.06
N LEU A 219 -12.37 -8.22 -11.14
CA LEU A 219 -12.24 -9.40 -10.27
C LEU A 219 -12.07 -10.71 -11.06
N THR A 220 -12.60 -10.78 -12.28
CA THR A 220 -12.49 -11.97 -13.14
C THR A 220 -11.62 -11.75 -14.38
N ARG A 221 -11.35 -10.49 -14.76
CA ARG A 221 -10.65 -10.14 -16.00
C ARG A 221 -9.19 -9.72 -15.78
N TYR A 222 -8.86 -9.26 -14.58
CA TYR A 222 -7.53 -8.79 -14.28
C TYR A 222 -6.92 -9.59 -13.11
N PRO A 223 -5.89 -10.42 -13.37
CA PRO A 223 -5.23 -11.21 -12.33
C PRO A 223 -4.65 -10.31 -11.24
N GLY A 224 -5.00 -10.59 -9.99
CA GLY A 224 -4.56 -9.79 -8.84
C GLY A 224 -5.56 -8.69 -8.42
N CYS A 225 -6.69 -8.50 -9.09
CA CYS A 225 -7.75 -7.62 -8.58
C CYS A 225 -8.40 -8.26 -7.34
N ILE A 226 -8.38 -7.53 -6.21
CA ILE A 226 -8.82 -8.01 -4.90
C ILE A 226 -10.04 -7.27 -4.34
N GLY A 227 -10.53 -6.24 -5.03
CA GLY A 227 -11.73 -5.52 -4.61
C GLY A 227 -11.97 -4.25 -5.40
N GLY A 228 -13.08 -3.59 -5.10
CA GLY A 228 -13.40 -2.31 -5.72
C GLY A 228 -14.90 -2.03 -5.81
N LYS A 229 -15.23 -0.90 -6.44
CA LYS A 229 -16.59 -0.43 -6.65
C LYS A 229 -16.75 0.32 -7.95
N THR A 230 -17.79 -0.01 -8.70
CA THR A 230 -18.23 0.70 -9.91
C THR A 230 -19.23 1.79 -9.55
N GLY A 231 -19.31 2.82 -10.37
CA GLY A 231 -20.34 3.84 -10.31
C GLY A 231 -20.75 4.31 -11.70
N TYR A 232 -22.00 4.67 -11.85
CA TYR A 232 -22.52 5.29 -13.06
C TYR A 232 -23.76 6.12 -12.77
N THR A 233 -23.76 7.35 -13.21
CA THR A 233 -24.97 8.15 -13.50
C THR A 233 -24.78 8.82 -14.86
N ARG A 234 -25.85 9.36 -15.44
CA ARG A 234 -25.73 10.07 -16.72
C ARG A 234 -24.79 11.28 -16.60
N ALA A 235 -24.80 11.98 -15.47
CA ALA A 235 -23.99 13.18 -15.24
C ALA A 235 -22.55 12.85 -14.84
N ALA A 236 -22.33 11.81 -14.00
CA ALA A 236 -21.00 11.41 -13.56
C ALA A 236 -20.20 10.69 -14.67
N GLY A 237 -20.88 10.03 -15.60
CA GLY A 237 -20.24 9.05 -16.48
C GLY A 237 -19.88 7.77 -15.71
N ARG A 238 -19.00 6.95 -16.27
CA ARG A 238 -18.50 5.73 -15.61
C ARG A 238 -17.40 6.10 -14.62
N CYS A 239 -17.51 5.57 -13.42
CA CYS A 239 -16.57 5.74 -12.34
C CYS A 239 -16.14 4.36 -11.83
N LEU A 240 -14.86 4.17 -11.63
CA LEU A 240 -14.32 2.90 -11.14
C LEU A 240 -13.23 3.15 -10.09
N VAL A 241 -13.34 2.44 -8.98
CA VAL A 241 -12.32 2.38 -7.93
C VAL A 241 -11.98 0.92 -7.74
N THR A 242 -10.72 0.53 -7.91
CA THR A 242 -10.27 -0.85 -7.68
C THR A 242 -8.97 -0.93 -6.90
N CYS A 243 -8.72 -2.10 -6.34
CA CYS A 243 -7.46 -2.46 -5.69
C CYS A 243 -6.94 -3.76 -6.29
N CYS A 244 -5.68 -3.77 -6.65
CA CYS A 244 -4.99 -4.95 -7.15
C CYS A 244 -3.72 -5.20 -6.34
N GLU A 245 -3.32 -6.48 -6.23
CA GLU A 245 -2.11 -6.88 -5.53
C GLU A 245 -1.35 -7.95 -6.34
N LYS A 246 -0.07 -7.70 -6.61
CA LYS A 246 0.88 -8.64 -7.22
C LYS A 246 2.27 -8.43 -6.61
N ASN A 247 2.97 -9.52 -6.30
CA ASN A 247 4.36 -9.49 -5.80
C ASN A 247 4.55 -8.51 -4.62
N ASP A 248 3.66 -8.58 -3.63
CA ASP A 248 3.60 -7.71 -2.44
C ASP A 248 3.45 -6.20 -2.74
N LEU A 249 3.13 -5.85 -3.98
CA LEU A 249 2.79 -4.49 -4.37
C LEU A 249 1.27 -4.37 -4.50
N ARG A 250 0.66 -3.68 -3.54
CA ARG A 250 -0.76 -3.36 -3.55
C ARG A 250 -0.96 -1.96 -4.13
N LEU A 251 -1.77 -1.87 -5.15
CA LEU A 251 -2.08 -0.64 -5.89
C LEU A 251 -3.58 -0.35 -5.85
N VAL A 252 -3.92 0.92 -5.70
CA VAL A 252 -5.30 1.43 -5.80
C VAL A 252 -5.38 2.34 -7.02
N CYS A 253 -6.32 2.05 -7.91
CA CYS A 253 -6.61 2.82 -9.10
C CYS A 253 -8.02 3.42 -9.04
N VAL A 254 -8.13 4.68 -9.42
CA VAL A 254 -9.40 5.39 -9.57
C VAL A 254 -9.44 6.04 -10.93
N THR A 255 -10.55 5.84 -11.66
CA THR A 255 -10.88 6.56 -12.89
C THR A 255 -12.29 7.13 -12.79
N LEU A 256 -12.45 8.41 -13.13
CA LEU A 256 -13.71 9.13 -13.06
C LEU A 256 -14.07 9.69 -14.44
N SER A 257 -15.37 9.59 -14.80
CA SER A 257 -15.89 9.97 -16.12
C SER A 257 -15.06 9.34 -17.25
N ASP A 258 -14.94 8.03 -17.21
CA ASP A 258 -14.06 7.23 -18.06
C ASP A 258 -14.88 6.31 -18.97
N PRO A 259 -14.90 6.52 -20.28
CA PRO A 259 -15.66 5.68 -21.20
C PRO A 259 -15.14 4.24 -21.30
N ASP A 260 -13.86 4.00 -21.00
CA ASP A 260 -13.20 2.69 -21.10
C ASP A 260 -12.46 2.28 -19.80
N ASP A 261 -13.13 2.47 -18.67
CA ASP A 261 -12.58 2.29 -17.31
C ASP A 261 -11.86 0.95 -17.06
N TRP A 262 -12.35 -0.15 -17.66
CA TRP A 262 -11.71 -1.47 -17.52
C TRP A 262 -10.33 -1.53 -18.18
N ARG A 263 -10.23 -0.98 -19.38
CA ARG A 263 -8.99 -0.94 -20.16
C ARG A 263 -7.99 0.02 -19.54
N ASP A 264 -8.44 1.22 -19.22
CA ASP A 264 -7.58 2.26 -18.68
C ASP A 264 -6.95 1.82 -17.35
N GLN A 265 -7.75 1.25 -16.44
CA GLN A 265 -7.20 0.72 -15.18
C GLN A 265 -6.29 -0.48 -15.37
N SER A 266 -6.62 -1.43 -16.27
CA SER A 266 -5.74 -2.54 -16.59
C SER A 266 -4.39 -2.06 -17.14
N THR A 267 -4.42 -1.07 -18.04
CA THR A 267 -3.20 -0.48 -18.61
C THR A 267 -2.33 0.21 -17.55
N LEU A 268 -2.94 0.95 -16.61
CA LEU A 268 -2.23 1.59 -15.50
C LEU A 268 -1.61 0.56 -14.57
N TYR A 269 -2.32 -0.53 -14.25
CA TYR A 269 -1.78 -1.61 -13.43
C TYR A 269 -0.62 -2.33 -14.11
N ASP A 270 -0.77 -2.68 -15.41
CA ASP A 270 0.29 -3.36 -16.17
C ASP A 270 1.55 -2.49 -16.26
N TRP A 271 1.38 -1.20 -16.52
CA TRP A 271 2.47 -0.24 -16.53
C TRP A 271 3.19 -0.17 -15.16
N ALA A 272 2.44 -0.08 -14.07
CA ALA A 272 3.04 0.03 -12.74
C ALA A 272 3.74 -1.26 -12.30
N TYR A 273 3.11 -2.43 -12.52
CA TYR A 273 3.73 -3.70 -12.14
C TYR A 273 4.96 -4.07 -12.98
N ALA A 274 5.04 -3.60 -14.24
CA ALA A 274 6.23 -3.77 -15.08
C ALA A 274 7.28 -2.70 -14.81
N GLY A 275 6.84 -1.47 -14.53
CA GLY A 275 7.71 -0.29 -14.44
C GLY A 275 8.31 -0.01 -13.08
N PHE A 276 7.86 -0.66 -12.01
CA PHE A 276 8.34 -0.41 -10.65
C PHE A 276 8.73 -1.69 -9.92
N ARG A 277 9.69 -1.55 -8.99
CA ARG A 277 10.15 -2.65 -8.11
C ARG A 277 10.43 -2.16 -6.70
N TRP A 278 10.30 -3.06 -5.75
CA TRP A 278 10.76 -2.80 -4.39
C TRP A 278 12.28 -2.86 -4.31
N LEU A 279 12.88 -1.83 -3.73
CA LEU A 279 14.26 -1.83 -3.27
C LEU A 279 14.26 -2.07 -1.76
N MET A 280 14.79 -3.21 -1.33
CA MET A 280 14.97 -3.51 0.10
C MET A 280 16.13 -2.66 0.62
N LEU A 281 15.85 -1.78 1.58
CA LEU A 281 16.88 -0.84 2.06
C LEU A 281 18.02 -1.55 2.81
N ARG A 282 17.76 -2.72 3.39
CA ARG A 282 18.77 -3.51 4.07
C ARG A 282 19.87 -4.04 3.15
N ASP A 283 19.55 -4.27 1.87
CA ASP A 283 20.50 -4.77 0.88
C ASP A 283 21.50 -3.70 0.42
N VAL A 284 21.11 -2.42 0.53
CA VAL A 284 21.89 -1.28 0.03
C VAL A 284 22.36 -0.32 1.13
N CYS A 285 21.84 -0.44 2.37
CA CYS A 285 22.13 0.42 3.50
C CYS A 285 22.75 -0.39 4.65
N ARG A 286 24.05 -0.57 4.60
CA ARG A 286 24.83 -1.15 5.70
C ARG A 286 26.02 -0.24 5.97
N PHE A 287 26.12 0.25 7.20
CA PHE A 287 27.15 1.18 7.63
C PHE A 287 27.82 0.68 8.88
N GLU A 288 28.97 1.23 9.21
CA GLU A 288 29.70 0.94 10.45
C GLU A 288 30.03 2.24 11.18
N VAL A 289 29.89 2.23 12.50
CA VAL A 289 30.17 3.34 13.39
C VAL A 289 31.20 2.91 14.43
N PRO A 290 32.33 3.64 14.57
CA PRO A 290 33.33 3.38 15.59
C PRO A 290 32.77 3.52 17.01
N VAL A 291 33.23 2.67 17.92
CA VAL A 291 32.84 2.69 19.35
C VAL A 291 34.04 3.03 20.20
N ILE A 292 33.88 4.03 21.05
CA ILE A 292 34.92 4.42 22.02
C ILE A 292 34.66 3.73 23.35
N SER A 293 35.70 3.13 23.91
CA SER A 293 35.68 2.41 25.20
C SER A 293 34.68 1.25 25.26
N GLY A 294 34.39 0.63 24.11
CA GLY A 294 33.45 -0.49 23.99
C GLY A 294 34.13 -1.85 23.88
N SER A 295 33.38 -2.91 24.18
CA SER A 295 33.77 -4.32 23.98
C SER A 295 33.91 -4.70 22.50
N ARG A 296 33.51 -3.77 21.59
CA ARG A 296 33.66 -3.85 20.14
C ARG A 296 34.23 -2.53 19.62
N GLU A 297 35.04 -2.60 18.59
CA GLU A 297 35.63 -1.41 17.95
C GLU A 297 34.63 -0.73 16.97
N MET A 298 33.77 -1.54 16.35
CA MET A 298 32.79 -1.10 15.35
C MET A 298 31.41 -1.71 15.62
N LEU A 299 30.36 -0.97 15.35
CA LEU A 299 28.99 -1.45 15.35
C LEU A 299 28.36 -1.28 13.97
N THR A 300 27.75 -2.35 13.47
CA THR A 300 26.98 -2.31 12.23
C THR A 300 25.64 -1.60 12.46
N VAL A 301 25.30 -0.71 11.54
CA VAL A 301 24.07 0.08 11.52
C VAL A 301 23.28 -0.22 10.27
N GLN A 302 22.00 -0.56 10.44
CA GLN A 302 21.10 -0.91 9.34
C GLN A 302 19.68 -0.35 9.56
N PRO A 303 18.87 -0.22 8.48
CA PRO A 303 17.43 0.06 8.58
C PRO A 303 16.67 -1.14 9.15
N PRO A 304 15.40 -0.96 9.54
CA PRO A 304 14.50 -2.07 9.87
C PRO A 304 14.47 -3.15 8.79
N GLU A 305 14.17 -4.39 9.19
CA GLU A 305 14.23 -5.56 8.29
C GLU A 305 13.29 -5.44 7.09
N ASN A 306 12.12 -4.90 7.30
CA ASN A 306 11.07 -4.72 6.29
C ASN A 306 11.11 -3.34 5.59
N ALA A 307 12.14 -2.52 5.88
CA ALA A 307 12.26 -1.20 5.26
C ALA A 307 12.54 -1.34 3.76
N ARG A 308 11.64 -0.79 2.96
CA ARG A 308 11.72 -0.83 1.50
C ARG A 308 11.19 0.48 0.89
N VAL A 309 11.57 0.75 -0.34
CA VAL A 309 11.09 1.89 -1.13
C VAL A 309 10.77 1.41 -2.54
N LEU A 310 9.68 1.90 -3.10
CA LEU A 310 9.32 1.58 -4.48
C LEU A 310 10.05 2.54 -5.43
N ILE A 311 10.77 1.97 -6.41
CA ILE A 311 11.54 2.72 -7.39
C ILE A 311 11.24 2.22 -8.80
N PRO A 312 11.44 3.06 -9.86
CA PRO A 312 11.34 2.59 -11.23
C PRO A 312 12.34 1.47 -11.50
N THR A 313 11.93 0.51 -12.33
CA THR A 313 12.78 -0.60 -12.75
C THR A 313 13.90 -0.07 -13.66
N GLY A 314 15.15 -0.39 -13.33
CA GLY A 314 16.33 0.10 -14.06
C GLY A 314 16.93 1.38 -13.51
N ASP A 315 16.24 2.11 -12.65
CA ASP A 315 16.79 3.29 -11.98
C ASP A 315 17.69 2.94 -10.81
N GLU A 316 18.70 3.78 -10.61
CA GLU A 316 19.58 3.75 -9.44
C GLU A 316 19.22 4.87 -8.47
N VAL A 317 19.36 4.59 -7.17
CA VAL A 317 19.12 5.58 -6.13
C VAL A 317 20.44 6.06 -5.53
N LYS A 318 20.51 7.35 -5.17
CA LYS A 318 21.57 7.88 -4.32
C LYS A 318 21.17 7.71 -2.86
N ILE A 319 22.11 7.23 -2.05
CA ILE A 319 21.93 6.98 -0.62
C ILE A 319 22.77 8.00 0.15
N ARG A 320 22.13 8.76 1.05
CA ARG A 320 22.79 9.71 1.94
C ARG A 320 22.51 9.33 3.39
N ALA A 321 23.50 8.83 4.08
CA ALA A 321 23.43 8.52 5.50
C ALA A 321 23.84 9.71 6.36
N GLU A 322 23.14 9.94 7.45
CA GLU A 322 23.46 10.88 8.53
C GLU A 322 23.70 10.03 9.79
N LEU A 323 24.97 9.83 10.12
CA LEU A 323 25.45 9.00 11.23
C LEU A 323 26.44 9.77 12.11
N PRO A 324 26.57 9.43 13.40
CA PRO A 324 27.63 9.95 14.23
C PRO A 324 29.00 9.45 13.74
N GLN A 325 30.04 10.27 13.90
CA GLN A 325 31.41 9.87 13.56
C GLN A 325 31.92 8.73 14.45
N PHE A 326 31.46 8.68 15.68
CA PHE A 326 31.74 7.64 16.67
C PHE A 326 30.65 7.65 17.75
N VAL A 327 30.59 6.59 18.58
CA VAL A 327 29.69 6.49 19.73
C VAL A 327 30.47 5.98 20.94
N PHE A 328 30.06 6.37 22.15
CA PHE A 328 30.59 5.85 23.39
C PHE A 328 29.81 4.63 23.88
N ALA A 329 30.51 3.62 24.37
CA ALA A 329 29.86 2.51 25.08
C ALA A 329 29.29 2.98 26.44
N PRO A 330 28.19 2.39 26.96
CA PRO A 330 27.51 1.25 26.39
C PRO A 330 26.52 1.65 25.32
N VAL A 331 26.33 0.81 24.30
CA VAL A 331 25.32 0.95 23.25
C VAL A 331 24.45 -0.29 23.25
N LYS A 332 23.14 -0.13 23.21
CA LYS A 332 22.21 -1.27 23.15
C LYS A 332 21.88 -1.61 21.71
N GLN A 333 21.61 -2.90 21.47
CA GLN A 333 21.00 -3.32 20.21
C GLN A 333 19.67 -2.61 20.01
N LEU A 334 19.39 -2.18 18.78
CA LEU A 334 18.20 -1.40 18.35
C LEU A 334 18.15 0.05 18.88
N ASP A 335 19.19 0.55 19.54
CA ASP A 335 19.30 1.99 19.76
C ASP A 335 19.37 2.72 18.41
N ALA A 336 18.77 3.89 18.33
CA ALA A 336 18.79 4.72 17.13
C ALA A 336 20.22 5.22 16.86
N ALA A 337 20.71 4.98 15.64
CA ALA A 337 22.06 5.36 15.22
C ALA A 337 22.09 6.60 14.33
N GLY A 338 20.96 6.88 13.64
CA GLY A 338 20.87 7.96 12.69
C GLY A 338 19.75 7.74 11.67
N ARG A 339 19.92 8.26 10.47
CA ARG A 339 18.95 8.11 9.40
C ARG A 339 19.61 8.05 8.03
N VAL A 340 18.89 7.46 7.06
CA VAL A 340 19.28 7.44 5.66
C VAL A 340 18.20 8.11 4.81
N SER A 341 18.63 8.96 3.87
CA SER A 341 17.77 9.54 2.83
C SER A 341 18.02 8.82 1.51
N ILE A 342 16.94 8.40 0.87
CA ILE A 342 16.95 7.76 -0.45
C ILE A 342 16.52 8.81 -1.47
N LEU A 343 17.35 9.04 -2.48
CA LEU A 343 17.11 10.04 -3.52
C LEU A 343 17.07 9.36 -4.90
N LEU A 344 16.10 9.74 -5.71
CA LEU A 344 16.00 9.40 -7.13
C LEU A 344 16.07 10.69 -7.93
N HIS A 345 17.01 10.78 -8.88
CA HIS A 345 17.25 12.00 -9.68
C HIS A 345 17.33 13.28 -8.81
N ASP A 346 18.08 13.18 -7.68
CA ASP A 346 18.24 14.23 -6.66
C ASP A 346 16.96 14.64 -5.91
N ARG A 347 15.82 14.00 -6.21
CA ARG A 347 14.57 14.16 -5.47
C ARG A 347 14.50 13.14 -4.33
N LYS A 348 14.24 13.60 -3.11
CA LYS A 348 14.09 12.73 -1.95
C LYS A 348 12.82 11.89 -2.07
N LEU A 349 12.97 10.56 -2.09
CA LEU A 349 11.87 9.59 -2.10
C LEU A 349 11.45 9.19 -0.68
N ALA A 350 12.44 8.89 0.17
CA ALA A 350 12.18 8.39 1.52
C ALA A 350 13.27 8.80 2.50
N ILE A 351 12.92 8.82 3.79
CA ILE A 351 13.85 8.87 4.92
C ILE A 351 13.55 7.65 5.79
N CYS A 352 14.60 6.91 6.14
CA CYS A 352 14.47 5.73 6.98
C CYS A 352 15.40 5.85 8.20
N PRO A 353 14.93 5.55 9.42
CA PRO A 353 15.78 5.48 10.59
C PRO A 353 16.76 4.31 10.48
N LEU A 354 17.91 4.46 11.12
CA LEU A 354 18.96 3.48 11.20
C LEU A 354 19.19 3.08 12.65
N TYR A 355 19.45 1.79 12.89
CA TYR A 355 19.60 1.23 14.22
C TYR A 355 20.86 0.37 14.31
N TYR A 356 21.46 0.31 15.51
CA TYR A 356 22.55 -0.62 15.77
C TYR A 356 22.04 -2.05 15.76
N THR A 357 22.68 -2.93 14.98
CA THR A 357 22.28 -4.34 14.87
C THR A 357 22.79 -5.18 16.05
N GLN A 358 23.76 -4.65 16.81
CA GLN A 358 24.38 -5.29 17.97
C GLN A 358 24.65 -4.23 19.03
N GLY A 359 24.77 -4.66 20.28
CA GLY A 359 25.22 -3.82 21.39
C GLY A 359 26.73 -3.85 21.58
N ALA A 360 27.25 -2.87 22.31
CA ALA A 360 28.62 -2.86 22.84
C ALA A 360 28.57 -2.46 24.32
N GLU A 361 29.08 -3.34 25.17
CA GLU A 361 29.30 -3.05 26.60
C GLU A 361 30.57 -2.23 26.78
N MET A 362 30.77 -1.60 27.94
CA MET A 362 32.03 -0.94 28.28
C MET A 362 33.19 -1.96 28.33
N ALA A 363 34.28 -1.63 27.66
CA ALA A 363 35.46 -2.52 27.58
C ALA A 363 36.29 -2.55 28.90
N TYR A 364 36.16 -1.50 29.71
CA TYR A 364 36.89 -1.41 30.95
C TYR A 364 35.98 -1.70 32.14
N PRO A 365 36.41 -2.57 33.09
CA PRO A 365 35.68 -2.70 34.33
C PRO A 365 35.61 -1.31 34.99
N VAL A 366 34.42 -0.91 35.41
CA VAL A 366 34.25 0.22 36.31
C VAL A 366 35.30 0.06 37.41
N PHE A 367 36.19 1.05 37.58
CA PHE A 367 37.16 1.06 38.66
C PHE A 367 36.39 0.86 39.96
N GLN A 368 36.35 -0.35 40.45
CA GLN A 368 35.93 -0.61 41.83
C GLN A 368 37.09 -0.06 42.67
N PRO A 369 36.90 1.01 43.43
CA PRO A 369 37.94 1.42 44.36
C PRO A 369 38.20 0.18 45.23
N ALA A 370 39.47 -0.27 45.25
CA ALA A 370 39.89 -1.36 46.12
C ALA A 370 39.30 -1.07 47.49
N ALA A 371 38.65 -2.08 48.08
CA ALA A 371 38.11 -1.96 49.42
C ALA A 371 39.24 -1.42 50.30
N ALA A 372 39.01 -0.24 50.89
CA ALA A 372 40.03 0.43 51.70
C ALA A 372 40.47 -0.56 52.80
N GLU A 373 41.66 -1.15 52.64
CA GLU A 373 42.32 -1.82 53.73
C GLU A 373 42.47 -0.79 54.87
N LYS A 374 41.88 -1.11 56.00
CA LYS A 374 42.01 -0.31 57.21
C LYS A 374 43.48 -0.27 57.63
N GLY A 375 44.27 0.55 56.99
CA GLY A 375 45.64 0.88 57.33
C GLY A 375 45.86 2.37 57.06
N ASN A 376 45.87 3.19 58.10
CA ASN A 376 46.11 4.61 58.07
C ASN A 376 47.54 4.90 57.64
N PRO A 377 47.90 5.36 56.44
CA PRO A 377 49.25 5.59 55.98
C PRO A 377 49.72 7.05 56.18
N TRP A 378 48.98 7.86 56.92
CA TRP A 378 49.42 9.24 57.13
C TRP A 378 50.07 9.35 58.53
N PRO A 379 51.36 9.75 58.60
CA PRO A 379 52.00 10.05 59.90
C PRO A 379 51.35 11.30 60.51
N ASN A 380 51.13 11.27 61.85
CA ASN A 380 50.60 12.34 62.65
C ASN A 380 51.26 13.67 62.29
N GLU A 381 50.48 14.66 61.84
CA GLU A 381 50.93 16.02 61.73
C GLU A 381 51.27 16.59 63.09
N SER A 382 52.54 16.93 63.27
CA SER A 382 53.04 17.73 64.35
C SER A 382 52.40 19.13 64.34
N LYS A 383 51.84 19.56 65.46
CA LYS A 383 51.28 20.87 65.72
C LYS A 383 52.23 22.01 65.32
N SER A 384 52.04 22.69 64.26
CA SER A 384 52.71 23.95 63.96
C SER A 384 51.78 25.09 64.35
N SER A 385 52.21 25.84 65.39
CA SER A 385 51.57 27.06 65.88
C SER A 385 51.73 28.21 64.93
N TYR A 386 50.69 28.69 64.26
CA TYR A 386 50.68 29.99 63.54
C TYR A 386 50.20 31.06 64.49
N ARG A 387 51.10 32.02 64.88
CA ARG A 387 50.80 33.31 65.52
C ARG A 387 50.32 34.25 64.41
N LYS A 388 49.16 34.92 64.65
CA LYS A 388 48.74 36.09 63.88
C LYS A 388 49.64 37.29 64.17
N PRO A 389 50.07 38.08 63.23
CA PRO A 389 50.51 39.47 63.45
C PRO A 389 49.34 40.42 63.58
N ALA A 390 49.59 41.51 64.33
CA ALA A 390 48.70 42.57 64.76
C ALA A 390 48.09 43.35 63.62
#